data_09f75a3cdbc0c7d6127691bc5a7e7b70
#
_entry.id   09f75a3cdbc0c7d6127691bc5a7e7b70
#
_cell.length_a   1.000
_cell.length_b   1.000
_cell.length_c   1.000
_cell.angle_alpha   90.00
_cell.angle_beta   90.00
_cell.angle_gamma   90.00
#
_symmetry.space_group_name_H-M   'P 1'
#
loop_
_entity.id
_entity.type
_entity.pdbx_description
1 polymer ?
#
loop_
_entity_poly.entity_id
_entity_poly.type
_entity_poly.pdbx_seq_one_letter_code
_entity_poly.pdbx_strand_id
1 'polypeptide(L)'
;VTNLSPETTTGAPILTPVRRGRVSGLRAVLPTWSPRLGVGLGLVTVIALFGIFGPLFVGDPDAIRDAGLAPPGDGHLLGLTQTGQDVFAQLAYATRGSLQIGLIVGVLATVLSVFFGVIGAYAGGAVDEVFSLFSNIMLVIPGLPLVIVIAGFVPPESRGAWTVALVLAITGWAASARVLRAQTLSLRNRDYVAAARVAGEKRWRVITVEILPNLLPLLASQFVFAVIAAILSEAGLSFLGLGASNSSTLGTMLYFAQNGFALQRDAWWWFVPPGLVIALFGCGLALINFSIDEIINPKLRVAGRRRRAKRPETRAVAEVGADVVLSVDHLDVVYRTANPVHAVKDVSLTLRRGEILGLAGESGCGKTTLAYAINRLHRPPAEVTAGAVVLHGRDGPDIDVLALEHEELRAFRWDRLSMVFQGAMNALNPVTTVRSQLADVLTTHRPEMPKAQRKAKCEEVLRLVGVDPGRLGSYPHELSGGMRQRVMIAMALLLDPQVMIMDEPTTALDVVVQRGILKEILRLRDEFGFAVILITHDLPLLLEIADRIAVMKDGEIVEYAAAEQMYRAPSHPYTRTLLESFPSLTGERGAFLRDQALAEGGVR
;
A
#
# COMPACT_ATOMS: atom_id res chain seq x y z
N VAL A 1 -61.50 -11.87 -29.92
CA VAL A 1 -61.65 -12.24 -28.51
C VAL A 1 -60.99 -13.60 -28.34
N THR A 2 -59.74 -13.64 -27.96
CA THR A 2 -59.03 -14.85 -27.51
C THR A 2 -58.21 -14.49 -26.29
N ASN A 3 -58.54 -15.07 -25.17
CA ASN A 3 -57.87 -14.98 -23.87
C ASN A 3 -56.44 -15.50 -23.98
N LEU A 4 -55.43 -14.65 -23.64
CA LEU A 4 -54.09 -15.06 -23.31
C LEU A 4 -53.92 -14.86 -21.79
N SER A 5 -53.74 -15.97 -21.07
CA SER A 5 -53.38 -16.02 -19.65
C SER A 5 -51.95 -15.47 -19.48
N PRO A 6 -51.64 -14.75 -18.40
CA PRO A 6 -50.27 -14.27 -18.16
C PRO A 6 -49.40 -15.40 -17.61
N GLU A 7 -48.41 -15.81 -18.39
CA GLU A 7 -47.33 -16.66 -17.93
C GLU A 7 -46.49 -15.94 -16.85
N THR A 8 -46.29 -16.65 -15.77
CA THR A 8 -45.51 -16.29 -14.60
C THR A 8 -44.05 -16.04 -14.99
N THR A 9 -43.64 -14.77 -15.03
CA THR A 9 -42.26 -14.37 -15.05
C THR A 9 -41.58 -14.78 -13.75
N THR A 10 -40.75 -15.81 -13.83
CA THR A 10 -39.80 -16.18 -12.76
C THR A 10 -38.85 -15.00 -12.51
N GLY A 11 -39.06 -14.36 -11.37
CA GLY A 11 -38.24 -13.21 -10.93
C GLY A 11 -36.78 -13.62 -10.77
N ALA A 12 -35.89 -12.79 -11.34
CA ALA A 12 -34.47 -12.84 -11.06
C ALA A 12 -34.24 -12.78 -9.53
N PRO A 13 -33.25 -13.49 -9.00
CA PRO A 13 -32.97 -13.48 -7.56
C PRO A 13 -32.61 -12.07 -7.14
N ILE A 14 -33.44 -11.45 -6.31
CA ILE A 14 -33.16 -10.21 -5.62
C ILE A 14 -31.94 -10.48 -4.73
N LEU A 15 -30.78 -9.94 -5.09
CA LEU A 15 -29.60 -9.94 -4.26
C LEU A 15 -29.94 -9.20 -2.96
N THR A 16 -30.27 -9.95 -1.93
CA THR A 16 -30.43 -9.41 -0.57
C THR A 16 -29.11 -8.75 -0.18
N PRO A 17 -29.13 -7.46 0.22
CA PRO A 17 -27.92 -6.80 0.68
C PRO A 17 -27.40 -7.55 1.91
N VAL A 18 -26.18 -8.10 1.81
CA VAL A 18 -25.49 -8.70 2.94
C VAL A 18 -25.37 -7.62 4.00
N ARG A 19 -26.17 -7.70 5.07
CA ARG A 19 -26.03 -6.90 6.27
C ARG A 19 -24.64 -7.15 6.84
N ARG A 20 -23.66 -6.32 6.49
CA ARG A 20 -22.38 -6.26 7.20
C ARG A 20 -22.68 -5.87 8.64
N GLY A 21 -22.61 -6.83 9.54
CA GLY A 21 -22.78 -6.59 10.96
C GLY A 21 -21.77 -5.50 11.42
N ARG A 22 -22.24 -4.51 12.15
CA ARG A 22 -21.46 -3.38 12.72
C ARG A 22 -20.20 -3.82 13.50
N VAL A 23 -20.10 -5.10 13.87
CA VAL A 23 -19.00 -5.66 14.65
C VAL A 23 -17.80 -6.10 13.79
N SER A 24 -17.98 -6.32 12.48
CA SER A 24 -16.88 -6.74 11.59
C SER A 24 -15.90 -5.60 11.28
N GLY A 25 -16.32 -4.33 11.35
CA GLY A 25 -15.46 -3.17 11.11
C GLY A 25 -14.39 -2.95 12.19
N LEU A 26 -14.74 -3.13 13.46
CA LEU A 26 -13.77 -2.93 14.56
C LEU A 26 -12.67 -4.01 14.59
N ARG A 27 -13.00 -5.27 14.26
CA ARG A 27 -12.02 -6.37 14.22
C ARG A 27 -10.99 -6.21 13.09
N ALA A 28 -11.33 -5.50 12.02
CA ALA A 28 -10.40 -5.22 10.92
C ALA A 28 -9.37 -4.13 11.28
N VAL A 29 -9.67 -3.30 12.28
CA VAL A 29 -8.81 -2.20 12.75
C VAL A 29 -7.92 -2.63 13.92
N LEU A 30 -8.25 -3.74 14.60
CA LEU A 30 -7.42 -4.23 15.70
C LEU A 30 -6.13 -4.88 15.17
N PRO A 31 -4.96 -4.57 15.79
CA PRO A 31 -3.71 -5.18 15.41
C PRO A 31 -3.76 -6.70 15.59
N THR A 32 -3.23 -7.45 14.62
CA THR A 32 -2.99 -8.88 14.84
C THR A 32 -1.96 -9.04 15.94
N TRP A 33 -2.23 -9.94 16.86
CA TRP A 33 -1.35 -10.19 18.00
C TRP A 33 0.07 -10.50 17.53
N SER A 34 1.02 -9.64 17.91
CA SER A 34 2.44 -9.84 17.68
C SER A 34 3.19 -9.84 19.02
N PRO A 35 4.33 -10.53 19.15
CA PRO A 35 5.12 -10.49 20.39
C PRO A 35 5.50 -9.06 20.79
N ARG A 36 5.78 -8.19 19.81
CA ARG A 36 6.10 -6.77 20.03
C ARG A 36 4.94 -6.00 20.63
N LEU A 37 3.73 -6.21 20.11
CA LEU A 37 2.51 -5.62 20.65
C LEU A 37 2.26 -6.12 22.09
N GLY A 38 2.44 -7.43 22.33
CA GLY A 38 2.28 -8.02 23.66
C GLY A 38 3.23 -7.41 24.69
N VAL A 39 4.51 -7.27 24.35
CA VAL A 39 5.50 -6.63 25.24
C VAL A 39 5.18 -5.15 25.44
N GLY A 40 4.86 -4.40 24.38
CA GLY A 40 4.51 -2.98 24.46
C GLY A 40 3.27 -2.74 25.32
N LEU A 41 2.19 -3.50 25.10
CA LEU A 41 0.98 -3.43 25.91
C LEU A 41 1.25 -3.84 27.36
N GLY A 42 2.05 -4.89 27.59
CA GLY A 42 2.44 -5.33 28.93
C GLY A 42 3.14 -4.22 29.71
N LEU A 43 4.17 -3.60 29.14
CA LEU A 43 4.90 -2.50 29.76
C LEU A 43 3.99 -1.31 30.08
N VAL A 44 3.21 -0.85 29.10
CA VAL A 44 2.30 0.29 29.28
C VAL A 44 1.23 -0.04 30.34
N THR A 45 0.67 -1.25 30.30
CA THR A 45 -0.36 -1.67 31.27
C THR A 45 0.20 -1.74 32.71
N VAL A 46 1.38 -2.32 32.89
CA VAL A 46 2.02 -2.41 34.22
C VAL A 46 2.27 -1.00 34.80
N ILE A 47 2.85 -0.10 33.98
CA ILE A 47 3.12 1.28 34.39
C ILE A 47 1.82 2.05 34.65
N ALA A 48 0.79 1.87 33.82
CA ALA A 48 -0.51 2.49 34.01
C ALA A 48 -1.20 1.99 35.29
N LEU A 49 -1.17 0.68 35.54
CA LEU A 49 -1.71 0.10 36.78
C LEU A 49 -0.95 0.61 38.00
N PHE A 50 0.39 0.70 37.93
CA PHE A 50 1.20 1.28 38.99
C PHE A 50 0.83 2.75 39.25
N GLY A 51 0.68 3.59 38.22
CA GLY A 51 0.28 4.98 38.39
C GLY A 51 -1.16 5.16 38.90
N ILE A 52 -2.10 4.28 38.49
CA ILE A 52 -3.50 4.39 38.91
C ILE A 52 -3.71 3.85 40.35
N PHE A 53 -3.19 2.67 40.62
CA PHE A 53 -3.45 1.94 41.87
C PHE A 53 -2.35 2.11 42.93
N GLY A 54 -1.10 2.37 42.48
CA GLY A 54 0.04 2.58 43.41
C GLY A 54 -0.25 3.60 44.51
N PRO A 55 -0.81 4.79 44.21
CA PRO A 55 -1.18 5.78 45.21
C PRO A 55 -2.15 5.29 46.31
N LEU A 56 -2.91 4.20 46.07
CA LEU A 56 -3.84 3.62 47.03
C LEU A 56 -3.13 2.74 48.09
N PHE A 57 -1.92 2.27 47.76
CA PHE A 57 -1.16 1.35 48.64
C PHE A 57 0.03 2.02 49.35
N VAL A 58 0.35 3.27 48.97
CA VAL A 58 1.43 4.04 49.57
C VAL A 58 0.85 5.21 50.39
N GLY A 59 1.59 5.69 51.36
CA GLY A 59 1.17 6.86 52.14
C GLY A 59 1.31 8.17 51.37
N ASP A 60 1.13 9.27 52.06
CA ASP A 60 1.32 10.62 51.53
C ASP A 60 2.76 10.79 51.02
N PRO A 61 2.95 11.20 49.74
CA PRO A 61 4.27 11.37 49.11
C PRO A 61 5.06 12.54 49.70
N ASP A 62 4.37 13.48 50.37
CA ASP A 62 4.97 14.67 50.96
C ASP A 62 5.26 14.50 52.46
N ALA A 63 4.82 13.38 53.06
CA ALA A 63 5.07 13.10 54.45
C ALA A 63 6.56 12.85 54.72
N ILE A 64 7.14 13.63 55.63
CA ILE A 64 8.51 13.46 56.12
C ILE A 64 8.51 12.28 57.12
N ARG A 65 9.23 11.22 56.76
CA ARG A 65 9.26 9.97 57.58
C ARG A 65 10.51 9.85 58.44
N ASP A 66 11.62 10.43 58.00
CA ASP A 66 12.87 10.47 58.74
C ASP A 66 13.69 11.71 58.34
N ALA A 67 14.69 12.05 59.11
CA ALA A 67 15.52 13.23 58.92
C ALA A 67 16.70 12.93 57.94
N GLY A 68 16.43 12.91 56.64
CA GLY A 68 17.50 12.95 55.66
C GLY A 68 17.50 11.82 54.63
N LEU A 69 18.52 11.83 53.78
CA LEU A 69 18.75 10.90 52.67
C LEU A 69 19.10 9.52 53.20
N ALA A 70 18.29 8.51 52.89
CA ALA A 70 18.53 7.12 53.29
C ALA A 70 18.42 6.18 52.07
N PRO A 71 19.35 5.19 51.94
CA PRO A 71 19.30 4.20 50.87
C PRO A 71 18.11 3.23 51.03
N PRO A 72 17.77 2.44 50.00
CA PRO A 72 16.79 1.37 50.09
C PRO A 72 17.11 0.40 51.24
N GLY A 73 16.11 0.16 52.09
CA GLY A 73 16.22 -0.66 53.31
C GLY A 73 15.30 -0.15 54.40
N ASP A 74 15.33 -0.73 55.59
CA ASP A 74 14.68 -0.30 56.85
C ASP A 74 13.20 0.15 56.70
N GLY A 75 12.42 -0.58 55.89
CA GLY A 75 11.00 -0.29 55.65
C GLY A 75 10.73 0.64 54.47
N HIS A 76 11.74 1.14 53.78
CA HIS A 76 11.64 1.99 52.59
C HIS A 76 12.14 1.26 51.34
N LEU A 77 11.21 0.84 50.43
CA LEU A 77 11.54 0.04 49.25
C LEU A 77 12.55 0.72 48.30
N LEU A 78 12.42 2.01 48.09
CA LEU A 78 13.32 2.82 47.25
C LEU A 78 14.04 3.91 48.06
N GLY A 79 14.15 3.77 49.36
CA GLY A 79 14.82 4.76 50.20
C GLY A 79 14.07 6.08 50.34
N LEU A 80 14.77 7.08 50.90
CA LEU A 80 14.24 8.41 51.22
C LEU A 80 14.95 9.49 50.41
N THR A 81 14.24 10.60 50.17
CA THR A 81 14.78 11.84 49.58
C THR A 81 15.64 12.60 50.61
N GLN A 82 16.29 13.68 50.20
CA GLN A 82 17.04 14.57 51.08
C GLN A 82 16.17 15.15 52.21
N THR A 83 14.87 15.34 51.96
CA THR A 83 13.90 15.87 52.94
C THR A 83 13.21 14.77 53.75
N GLY A 84 13.63 13.50 53.62
CA GLY A 84 13.06 12.37 54.37
C GLY A 84 11.73 11.86 53.85
N GLN A 85 11.37 12.18 52.60
CA GLN A 85 10.15 11.69 51.95
C GLN A 85 10.40 10.34 51.25
N ASP A 86 9.38 9.47 51.22
CA ASP A 86 9.50 8.14 50.63
C ASP A 86 9.51 8.20 49.10
N VAL A 87 10.62 7.74 48.50
CA VAL A 87 10.83 7.76 47.03
C VAL A 87 9.84 6.86 46.31
N PHE A 88 9.42 5.71 46.90
CA PHE A 88 8.46 4.81 46.28
C PHE A 88 7.05 5.43 46.22
N ALA A 89 6.66 6.09 47.33
CA ALA A 89 5.40 6.84 47.37
C ALA A 89 5.39 7.97 46.31
N GLN A 90 6.48 8.77 46.27
CA GLN A 90 6.62 9.82 45.27
C GLN A 90 6.55 9.26 43.84
N LEU A 91 7.21 8.13 43.55
CA LEU A 91 7.22 7.50 42.23
C LEU A 91 5.81 7.10 41.77
N ALA A 92 4.98 6.55 42.68
CA ALA A 92 3.60 6.17 42.38
C ALA A 92 2.75 7.40 41.98
N TYR A 93 2.78 8.46 42.79
CA TYR A 93 2.06 9.70 42.49
C TYR A 93 2.62 10.42 41.27
N ALA A 94 3.93 10.46 41.11
CA ALA A 94 4.60 11.07 39.95
C ALA A 94 4.25 10.35 38.64
N THR A 95 4.19 9.01 38.66
CA THR A 95 3.75 8.22 37.50
C THR A 95 2.31 8.58 37.11
N ARG A 96 1.41 8.68 38.12
CA ARG A 96 0.02 9.10 37.88
C ARG A 96 -0.06 10.50 37.22
N GLY A 97 0.69 11.48 37.78
CA GLY A 97 0.70 12.85 37.26
C GLY A 97 1.21 12.94 35.81
N SER A 98 2.33 12.29 35.53
CA SER A 98 2.87 12.26 34.15
C SER A 98 1.95 11.56 33.16
N LEU A 99 1.30 10.46 33.53
CA LEU A 99 0.30 9.78 32.69
C LEU A 99 -0.92 10.66 32.42
N GLN A 100 -1.41 11.37 33.42
CA GLN A 100 -2.54 12.29 33.27
C GLN A 100 -2.19 13.41 32.28
N ILE A 101 -1.04 14.07 32.43
CA ILE A 101 -0.59 15.12 31.51
C ILE A 101 -0.43 14.56 30.10
N GLY A 102 0.28 13.43 29.95
CA GLY A 102 0.48 12.80 28.65
C GLY A 102 -0.82 12.47 27.92
N LEU A 103 -1.81 11.91 28.63
CA LEU A 103 -3.12 11.56 28.07
C LEU A 103 -3.91 12.81 27.66
N ILE A 104 -3.96 13.84 28.53
CA ILE A 104 -4.67 15.10 28.24
C ILE A 104 -4.07 15.76 27.01
N VAL A 105 -2.74 15.89 26.93
CA VAL A 105 -2.04 16.46 25.78
C VAL A 105 -2.30 15.64 24.53
N GLY A 106 -2.20 14.31 24.63
CA GLY A 106 -2.46 13.41 23.50
C GLY A 106 -3.85 13.59 22.92
N VAL A 107 -4.88 13.67 23.76
CA VAL A 107 -6.27 13.92 23.32
C VAL A 107 -6.42 15.31 22.72
N LEU A 108 -6.00 16.37 23.41
CA LEU A 108 -6.13 17.74 22.93
C LEU A 108 -5.37 17.99 21.63
N ALA A 109 -4.12 17.55 21.52
CA ALA A 109 -3.32 17.68 20.32
C ALA A 109 -3.93 16.91 19.15
N THR A 110 -4.49 15.70 19.38
CA THR A 110 -5.17 14.93 18.35
C THR A 110 -6.45 15.62 17.87
N VAL A 111 -7.27 16.17 18.79
CA VAL A 111 -8.48 16.92 18.43
C VAL A 111 -8.13 18.15 17.60
N LEU A 112 -7.12 18.92 18.02
CA LEU A 112 -6.64 20.10 17.25
C LEU A 112 -6.11 19.68 15.87
N SER A 113 -5.37 18.57 15.81
CA SER A 113 -4.83 18.04 14.55
C SER A 113 -5.94 17.61 13.58
N VAL A 114 -7.00 16.98 14.07
CA VAL A 114 -8.18 16.64 13.26
C VAL A 114 -8.91 17.90 12.80
N PHE A 115 -9.09 18.85 13.69
CA PHE A 115 -9.77 20.11 13.37
C PHE A 115 -9.04 20.88 12.26
N PHE A 116 -7.78 21.18 12.44
CA PHE A 116 -7.00 21.93 11.45
C PHE A 116 -6.62 21.09 10.22
N GLY A 117 -6.26 19.82 10.39
CA GLY A 117 -5.79 18.96 9.32
C GLY A 117 -6.91 18.35 8.49
N VAL A 118 -7.93 17.74 9.13
CA VAL A 118 -8.97 17.01 8.40
C VAL A 118 -10.09 17.95 7.95
N ILE A 119 -10.63 18.74 8.87
CA ILE A 119 -11.78 19.62 8.55
C ILE A 119 -11.33 20.73 7.58
N GLY A 120 -10.17 21.35 7.80
CA GLY A 120 -9.61 22.35 6.90
C GLY A 120 -9.39 21.82 5.49
N ALA A 121 -8.69 20.68 5.35
CA ALA A 121 -8.41 20.07 4.06
C ALA A 121 -9.68 19.63 3.31
N TYR A 122 -10.69 19.14 4.03
CA TYR A 122 -11.96 18.75 3.41
C TYR A 122 -12.77 19.97 2.95
N ALA A 123 -12.80 21.05 3.74
CA ALA A 123 -13.50 22.29 3.37
C ALA A 123 -12.90 22.92 2.11
N GLY A 124 -11.56 22.95 2.02
CA GLY A 124 -10.83 23.53 0.87
C GLY A 124 -10.93 25.06 0.81
N GLY A 125 -10.39 25.64 -0.28
CA GLY A 125 -10.41 27.09 -0.52
C GLY A 125 -9.74 27.88 0.60
N ALA A 126 -10.27 29.05 0.91
CA ALA A 126 -9.71 29.97 1.92
C ALA A 126 -9.59 29.34 3.33
N VAL A 127 -10.48 28.41 3.70
CA VAL A 127 -10.42 27.74 5.02
C VAL A 127 -9.18 26.87 5.11
N ASP A 128 -8.89 26.08 4.07
CA ASP A 128 -7.68 25.25 4.00
C ASP A 128 -6.40 26.10 3.99
N GLU A 129 -6.42 27.21 3.25
CA GLU A 129 -5.28 28.14 3.19
C GLU A 129 -4.98 28.76 4.55
N VAL A 130 -5.99 29.29 5.25
CA VAL A 130 -5.83 29.90 6.57
C VAL A 130 -5.37 28.87 7.60
N PHE A 131 -5.97 27.67 7.63
CA PHE A 131 -5.59 26.60 8.57
C PHE A 131 -4.18 26.09 8.29
N SER A 132 -3.81 25.97 7.00
CA SER A 132 -2.47 25.58 6.59
C SER A 132 -1.44 26.64 6.96
N LEU A 133 -1.73 27.93 6.73
CA LEU A 133 -0.87 29.04 7.12
C LEU A 133 -0.62 29.05 8.63
N PHE A 134 -1.68 28.92 9.43
CA PHE A 134 -1.56 28.87 10.89
C PHE A 134 -0.74 27.67 11.36
N SER A 135 -0.97 26.48 10.79
CA SER A 135 -0.17 25.29 11.09
C SER A 135 1.30 25.47 10.71
N ASN A 136 1.57 26.11 9.57
CA ASN A 136 2.94 26.38 9.12
C ASN A 136 3.67 27.39 10.03
N ILE A 137 2.97 28.44 10.51
CA ILE A 137 3.51 29.39 11.48
C ILE A 137 3.88 28.65 12.78
N MET A 138 2.98 27.79 13.29
CA MET A 138 3.25 26.99 14.49
C MET A 138 4.45 26.04 14.32
N LEU A 139 4.68 25.51 13.13
CA LEU A 139 5.81 24.63 12.84
C LEU A 139 7.16 25.36 12.72
N VAL A 140 7.17 26.60 12.29
CA VAL A 140 8.40 27.41 12.16
C VAL A 140 8.90 27.86 13.52
N ILE A 141 8.00 28.10 14.47
CA ILE A 141 8.38 28.50 15.82
C ILE A 141 8.99 27.29 16.53
N PRO A 142 10.22 27.38 17.08
CA PRO A 142 10.82 26.27 17.80
C PRO A 142 9.96 25.90 19.02
N GLY A 143 9.46 24.65 19.05
CA GLY A 143 8.45 24.22 20.02
C GLY A 143 8.90 24.37 21.47
N LEU A 144 10.12 23.92 21.82
CA LEU A 144 10.62 23.96 23.20
C LEU A 144 10.82 25.40 23.70
N PRO A 145 11.48 26.33 22.98
CA PRO A 145 11.51 27.74 23.36
C PRO A 145 10.14 28.37 23.51
N LEU A 146 9.18 28.06 22.64
CA LEU A 146 7.81 28.58 22.74
C LEU A 146 7.13 28.10 24.05
N VAL A 147 7.26 26.82 24.37
CA VAL A 147 6.73 26.25 25.62
C VAL A 147 7.36 26.94 26.83
N ILE A 148 8.68 27.14 26.86
CA ILE A 148 9.38 27.82 27.95
C ILE A 148 8.89 29.24 28.13
N VAL A 149 8.75 30.00 27.02
CA VAL A 149 8.25 31.38 27.08
C VAL A 149 6.82 31.42 27.62
N ILE A 150 5.91 30.60 27.07
CA ILE A 150 4.52 30.57 27.54
C ILE A 150 4.44 30.15 29.02
N ALA A 151 5.15 29.10 29.42
CA ALA A 151 5.19 28.63 30.79
C ALA A 151 5.79 29.68 31.76
N GLY A 152 6.74 30.49 31.29
CA GLY A 152 7.31 31.59 32.04
C GLY A 152 6.32 32.69 32.40
N PHE A 153 5.32 32.94 31.55
CA PHE A 153 4.24 33.92 31.82
C PHE A 153 3.17 33.40 32.76
N VAL A 154 3.09 32.09 33.01
CA VAL A 154 2.11 31.51 33.92
C VAL A 154 2.64 31.65 35.35
N PRO A 155 1.88 32.28 36.26
CA PRO A 155 2.29 32.37 37.67
C PRO A 155 2.51 31.00 38.28
N PRO A 156 3.52 30.79 39.16
CA PRO A 156 3.83 29.49 39.77
C PRO A 156 2.62 28.83 40.44
N GLU A 157 1.78 29.61 41.09
CA GLU A 157 0.58 29.13 41.82
C GLU A 157 -0.45 28.53 40.85
N SER A 158 -0.46 28.95 39.57
CA SER A 158 -1.38 28.50 38.55
C SER A 158 -0.82 27.37 37.67
N ARG A 159 0.43 26.93 37.87
CA ARG A 159 1.09 25.84 37.12
C ARG A 159 0.62 24.47 37.58
N GLY A 160 -0.66 24.16 37.41
CA GLY A 160 -1.19 22.82 37.63
C GLY A 160 -1.01 21.93 36.40
N ALA A 161 -1.31 20.63 36.55
CA ALA A 161 -1.23 19.63 35.45
C ALA A 161 -2.02 20.05 34.21
N TRP A 162 -3.19 20.65 34.37
CA TRP A 162 -4.04 21.14 33.26
C TRP A 162 -3.38 22.28 32.48
N THR A 163 -2.77 23.23 33.17
CA THR A 163 -2.13 24.39 32.54
C THR A 163 -0.93 23.95 31.70
N VAL A 164 -0.07 23.08 32.27
CA VAL A 164 1.06 22.50 31.54
C VAL A 164 0.59 21.69 30.34
N ALA A 165 -0.44 20.86 30.51
CA ALA A 165 -1.01 20.08 29.43
C ALA A 165 -1.56 20.97 28.30
N LEU A 166 -2.21 22.09 28.63
CA LEU A 166 -2.76 23.02 27.65
C LEU A 166 -1.66 23.71 26.84
N VAL A 167 -0.61 24.17 27.52
CA VAL A 167 0.57 24.76 26.86
C VAL A 167 1.22 23.77 25.90
N LEU A 168 1.44 22.54 26.32
CA LEU A 168 2.02 21.49 25.47
C LEU A 168 1.09 21.11 24.31
N ALA A 169 -0.22 21.05 24.53
CA ALA A 169 -1.17 20.72 23.47
C ALA A 169 -1.24 21.80 22.38
N ILE A 170 -1.24 23.09 22.78
CA ILE A 170 -1.29 24.22 21.83
C ILE A 170 -0.03 24.28 20.94
N THR A 171 1.09 23.81 21.43
CA THR A 171 2.36 23.84 20.67
C THR A 171 2.61 22.57 19.88
N GLY A 172 2.04 21.41 20.28
CA GLY A 172 2.42 20.08 19.76
C GLY A 172 1.56 19.53 18.61
N TRP A 173 0.43 20.15 18.26
CA TRP A 173 -0.55 19.60 17.29
C TRP A 173 -0.20 19.81 15.82
N ALA A 174 0.59 20.85 15.48
CA ALA A 174 0.74 21.32 14.10
C ALA A 174 1.40 20.30 13.14
N ALA A 175 2.38 19.55 13.62
CA ALA A 175 3.04 18.50 12.82
C ALA A 175 2.06 17.40 12.42
N SER A 176 1.26 16.91 13.37
CA SER A 176 0.23 15.90 13.12
C SER A 176 -0.88 16.43 12.20
N ALA A 177 -1.29 17.69 12.36
CA ALA A 177 -2.27 18.32 11.47
C ALA A 177 -1.80 18.37 10.01
N ARG A 178 -0.52 18.66 9.78
CA ARG A 178 0.05 18.66 8.42
C ARG A 178 0.03 17.28 7.77
N VAL A 179 0.34 16.24 8.51
CA VAL A 179 0.28 14.85 8.03
C VAL A 179 -1.17 14.47 7.70
N LEU A 180 -2.11 14.76 8.61
CA LEU A 180 -3.55 14.49 8.41
C LEU A 180 -4.12 15.28 7.22
N ARG A 181 -3.70 16.53 7.04
CA ARG A 181 -4.09 17.35 5.88
C ARG A 181 -3.67 16.67 4.58
N ALA A 182 -2.42 16.24 4.45
CA ALA A 182 -1.91 15.59 3.24
C ALA A 182 -2.69 14.31 2.90
N GLN A 183 -2.99 13.49 3.90
CA GLN A 183 -3.79 12.27 3.73
C GLN A 183 -5.25 12.58 3.38
N THR A 184 -5.84 13.59 4.01
CA THR A 184 -7.22 14.02 3.73
C THR A 184 -7.37 14.51 2.29
N LEU A 185 -6.42 15.29 1.78
CA LEU A 185 -6.41 15.75 0.38
C LEU A 185 -6.34 14.58 -0.61
N SER A 186 -5.57 13.54 -0.29
CA SER A 186 -5.53 12.31 -1.10
C SER A 186 -6.87 11.55 -1.07
N LEU A 187 -7.47 11.39 0.11
CA LEU A 187 -8.74 10.68 0.26
C LEU A 187 -9.93 11.44 -0.34
N ARG A 188 -9.94 12.76 -0.23
CA ARG A 188 -11.02 13.65 -0.73
C ARG A 188 -11.28 13.47 -2.23
N ASN A 189 -10.26 13.08 -3.01
CA ASN A 189 -10.31 12.90 -4.45
C ASN A 189 -10.59 11.45 -4.87
N ARG A 190 -10.93 10.55 -3.93
CA ARG A 190 -11.27 9.16 -4.24
C ARG A 190 -12.70 9.02 -4.74
N ASP A 191 -12.94 8.06 -5.61
CA ASP A 191 -14.21 7.81 -6.27
C ASP A 191 -15.36 7.57 -5.30
N TYR A 192 -15.14 6.85 -4.19
CA TYR A 192 -16.15 6.61 -3.18
C TYR A 192 -16.59 7.89 -2.44
N VAL A 193 -15.66 8.86 -2.26
CA VAL A 193 -15.99 10.18 -1.69
C VAL A 193 -16.75 11.01 -2.69
N ALA A 194 -16.39 10.95 -3.98
CA ALA A 194 -17.15 11.60 -5.04
C ALA A 194 -18.57 11.02 -5.15
N ALA A 195 -18.72 9.68 -5.10
CA ALA A 195 -20.01 9.00 -5.11
C ALA A 195 -20.89 9.41 -3.92
N ALA A 196 -20.34 9.51 -2.70
CA ALA A 196 -21.09 10.00 -1.54
C ALA A 196 -21.59 11.44 -1.72
N ARG A 197 -20.78 12.31 -2.36
CA ARG A 197 -21.20 13.68 -2.68
C ARG A 197 -22.31 13.72 -3.72
N VAL A 198 -22.21 12.91 -4.78
CA VAL A 198 -23.25 12.78 -5.82
C VAL A 198 -24.56 12.23 -5.23
N ALA A 199 -24.47 11.32 -4.26
CA ALA A 199 -25.62 10.82 -3.51
C ALA A 199 -26.28 11.87 -2.59
N GLY A 200 -25.74 13.10 -2.53
CA GLY A 200 -26.30 14.19 -1.72
C GLY A 200 -25.94 14.15 -0.23
N GLU A 201 -24.94 13.37 0.15
CA GLU A 201 -24.52 13.23 1.55
C GLU A 201 -23.99 14.55 2.13
N LYS A 202 -24.38 14.86 3.38
CA LYS A 202 -23.91 16.06 4.09
C LYS A 202 -22.39 16.00 4.32
N ARG A 203 -21.72 17.15 4.22
CA ARG A 203 -20.24 17.28 4.42
C ARG A 203 -19.75 16.61 5.69
N TRP A 204 -20.46 16.80 6.81
CA TRP A 204 -20.10 16.18 8.09
C TRP A 204 -20.15 14.64 8.03
N ARG A 205 -21.17 14.08 7.40
CA ARG A 205 -21.29 12.63 7.24
C ARG A 205 -20.17 12.05 6.37
N VAL A 206 -19.80 12.75 5.30
CA VAL A 206 -18.66 12.33 4.46
C VAL A 206 -17.36 12.33 5.26
N ILE A 207 -17.11 13.36 6.10
CA ILE A 207 -15.94 13.41 6.96
C ILE A 207 -15.93 12.25 7.95
N THR A 208 -17.04 12.02 8.67
CA THR A 208 -17.09 11.05 9.77
C THR A 208 -17.22 9.59 9.33
N VAL A 209 -17.85 9.33 8.17
CA VAL A 209 -18.15 7.96 7.70
C VAL A 209 -17.19 7.51 6.59
N GLU A 210 -16.77 8.43 5.70
CA GLU A 210 -15.95 8.06 4.55
C GLU A 210 -14.46 8.39 4.76
N ILE A 211 -14.12 9.52 5.39
CA ILE A 211 -12.72 9.97 5.53
C ILE A 211 -12.13 9.51 6.85
N LEU A 212 -12.74 9.86 7.97
CA LEU A 212 -12.18 9.62 9.31
C LEU A 212 -11.89 8.14 9.61
N PRO A 213 -12.76 7.18 9.23
CA PRO A 213 -12.45 5.75 9.45
C PRO A 213 -11.21 5.26 8.72
N ASN A 214 -10.92 5.83 7.54
CA ASN A 214 -9.71 5.53 6.78
C ASN A 214 -8.44 6.16 7.39
N LEU A 215 -8.60 7.19 8.21
CA LEU A 215 -7.52 7.84 8.95
C LEU A 215 -7.30 7.28 10.35
N LEU A 216 -8.21 6.42 10.88
CA LEU A 216 -8.12 5.91 12.24
C LEU A 216 -6.78 5.28 12.61
N PRO A 217 -6.16 4.42 11.78
CA PRO A 217 -4.86 3.87 12.13
C PRO A 217 -3.78 4.94 12.23
N LEU A 218 -3.79 5.92 11.32
CA LEU A 218 -2.86 7.05 11.36
C LEU A 218 -3.11 7.94 12.58
N LEU A 219 -4.37 8.20 12.93
CA LEU A 219 -4.74 8.94 14.13
C LEU A 219 -4.26 8.24 15.41
N ALA A 220 -4.39 6.91 15.47
CA ALA A 220 -3.91 6.14 16.61
C ALA A 220 -2.38 6.23 16.75
N SER A 221 -1.64 6.14 15.64
CA SER A 221 -0.18 6.33 15.63
C SER A 221 0.21 7.74 16.07
N GLN A 222 -0.44 8.78 15.54
CA GLN A 222 -0.19 10.19 15.91
C GLN A 222 -0.55 10.46 17.39
N PHE A 223 -1.62 9.87 17.90
CA PHE A 223 -2.00 9.97 19.31
C PHE A 223 -0.93 9.38 20.22
N VAL A 224 -0.46 8.15 19.94
CA VAL A 224 0.61 7.50 20.71
C VAL A 224 1.88 8.36 20.69
N PHE A 225 2.24 8.88 19.51
CA PHE A 225 3.40 9.77 19.39
C PHE A 225 3.24 11.07 20.20
N ALA A 226 2.04 11.67 20.18
CA ALA A 226 1.74 12.87 20.96
C ALA A 226 1.86 12.63 22.47
N VAL A 227 1.42 11.46 22.96
CA VAL A 227 1.56 11.08 24.38
C VAL A 227 3.03 10.95 24.76
N ILE A 228 3.85 10.26 23.95
CA ILE A 228 5.29 10.13 24.19
C ILE A 228 5.96 11.52 24.24
N ALA A 229 5.70 12.34 23.22
CA ALA A 229 6.27 13.67 23.11
C ALA A 229 5.85 14.56 24.28
N ALA A 230 4.60 14.44 24.74
CA ALA A 230 4.09 15.20 25.88
C ALA A 230 4.81 14.86 27.18
N ILE A 231 4.98 13.57 27.48
CA ILE A 231 5.66 13.13 28.72
C ILE A 231 7.13 13.55 28.71
N LEU A 232 7.82 13.41 27.57
CA LEU A 232 9.21 13.86 27.45
C LEU A 232 9.35 15.39 27.55
N SER A 233 8.42 16.13 26.93
CA SER A 233 8.41 17.60 27.00
C SER A 233 8.07 18.10 28.39
N GLU A 234 7.10 17.46 29.07
CA GLU A 234 6.75 17.75 30.46
C GLU A 234 7.95 17.50 31.39
N ALA A 235 8.60 16.33 31.25
CA ALA A 235 9.76 15.99 32.07
C ALA A 235 10.89 17.01 31.84
N GLY A 236 11.16 17.42 30.59
CA GLY A 236 12.13 18.47 30.26
C GLY A 236 11.77 19.83 30.85
N LEU A 237 10.49 20.24 30.75
CA LEU A 237 9.99 21.49 31.29
C LEU A 237 10.06 21.52 32.83
N SER A 238 9.66 20.43 33.45
CA SER A 238 9.75 20.24 34.92
C SER A 238 11.20 20.26 35.38
N PHE A 239 12.12 19.60 34.66
CA PHE A 239 13.55 19.61 34.96
C PHE A 239 14.18 21.03 34.93
N LEU A 240 13.62 21.93 34.10
CA LEU A 240 13.99 23.34 34.07
C LEU A 240 13.30 24.18 35.17
N GLY A 241 12.53 23.58 36.05
CA GLY A 241 11.78 24.28 37.12
C GLY A 241 10.51 24.99 36.63
N LEU A 242 10.08 24.72 35.41
CA LEU A 242 8.89 25.32 34.79
C LEU A 242 7.69 24.36 34.73
N GLY A 243 7.81 23.21 35.38
CA GLY A 243 6.77 22.18 35.45
C GLY A 243 5.59 22.54 36.37
N ALA A 244 4.71 21.57 36.55
CA ALA A 244 3.52 21.72 37.40
C ALA A 244 3.94 21.79 38.90
N SER A 245 3.80 22.97 39.50
CA SER A 245 4.22 23.22 40.88
C SER A 245 3.35 22.48 41.91
N ASN A 246 2.08 22.22 41.56
CA ASN A 246 1.08 21.63 42.45
C ASN A 246 0.78 20.14 42.16
N SER A 247 1.62 19.48 41.38
CA SER A 247 1.46 18.06 41.05
C SER A 247 2.79 17.35 40.98
N SER A 248 2.86 16.18 41.61
CA SER A 248 4.02 15.30 41.50
C SER A 248 4.04 14.66 40.09
N THR A 249 5.12 14.84 39.34
CA THR A 249 5.38 14.21 38.06
C THR A 249 6.76 13.57 38.04
N LEU A 250 7.01 12.67 37.10
CA LEU A 250 8.34 12.06 36.96
C LEU A 250 9.42 13.12 36.68
N GLY A 251 9.05 14.19 35.96
CA GLY A 251 9.93 15.32 35.71
C GLY A 251 10.23 16.14 36.96
N THR A 252 9.23 16.41 37.82
CA THR A 252 9.46 17.12 39.10
C THR A 252 10.30 16.29 40.06
N MET A 253 10.14 14.95 40.09
CA MET A 253 11.04 14.08 40.86
C MET A 253 12.50 14.22 40.41
N LEU A 254 12.77 14.22 39.10
CA LEU A 254 14.11 14.41 38.56
C LEU A 254 14.67 15.79 38.88
N TYR A 255 13.84 16.84 38.86
CA TYR A 255 14.21 18.20 39.23
C TYR A 255 14.65 18.26 40.70
N PHE A 256 13.87 17.69 41.64
CA PHE A 256 14.22 17.67 43.05
C PHE A 256 15.45 16.79 43.35
N ALA A 257 15.61 15.66 42.62
CA ALA A 257 16.80 14.84 42.73
C ALA A 257 18.06 15.60 42.30
N GLN A 258 17.99 16.38 41.20
CA GLN A 258 19.10 17.22 40.77
C GLN A 258 19.44 18.32 41.77
N ASN A 259 18.43 19.06 42.24
CA ASN A 259 18.63 20.16 43.18
C ASN A 259 19.06 19.66 44.59
N GLY A 260 18.69 18.43 44.92
CA GLY A 260 19.14 17.74 46.14
C GLY A 260 20.54 17.11 46.01
N PHE A 261 21.23 17.34 44.87
CA PHE A 261 22.56 16.79 44.61
C PHE A 261 22.62 15.25 44.70
N ALA A 262 21.54 14.57 44.27
CA ALA A 262 21.40 13.11 44.36
C ALA A 262 22.56 12.37 43.69
N LEU A 263 23.03 12.85 42.54
CA LEU A 263 24.14 12.23 41.81
C LEU A 263 25.48 12.35 42.55
N GLN A 264 25.77 13.51 43.17
CA GLN A 264 26.99 13.72 43.96
C GLN A 264 27.00 12.97 45.26
N ARG A 265 25.81 12.58 45.77
CA ARG A 265 25.62 11.82 47.02
C ARG A 265 25.40 10.33 46.79
N ASP A 266 25.64 9.84 45.54
CA ASP A 266 25.43 8.45 45.16
C ASP A 266 24.02 7.93 45.42
N ALA A 267 23.01 8.83 45.49
CA ALA A 267 21.61 8.51 45.78
C ALA A 267 20.86 8.08 44.50
N TRP A 268 21.36 7.02 43.83
CA TRP A 268 20.81 6.49 42.59
C TRP A 268 19.33 6.14 42.68
N TRP A 269 18.84 5.73 43.84
CA TRP A 269 17.45 5.36 44.10
C TRP A 269 16.46 6.51 43.92
N TRP A 270 16.93 7.76 43.92
CA TRP A 270 16.06 8.93 43.78
C TRP A 270 15.92 9.39 42.35
N PHE A 271 16.91 9.19 41.47
CA PHE A 271 16.85 9.63 40.06
C PHE A 271 16.73 8.49 39.06
N VAL A 272 17.25 7.27 39.33
CA VAL A 272 17.15 6.13 38.39
C VAL A 272 15.72 5.64 38.20
N PRO A 273 14.90 5.43 39.28
CA PRO A 273 13.54 4.91 39.09
C PRO A 273 12.64 5.80 38.22
N PRO A 274 12.52 7.13 38.42
CA PRO A 274 11.69 7.97 37.55
C PRO A 274 12.20 8.01 36.11
N GLY A 275 13.52 8.04 35.91
CA GLY A 275 14.11 7.95 34.57
C GLY A 275 13.80 6.62 33.88
N LEU A 276 13.87 5.51 34.62
CA LEU A 276 13.55 4.18 34.12
C LEU A 276 12.06 4.06 33.72
N VAL A 277 11.15 4.59 34.55
CA VAL A 277 9.71 4.59 34.20
C VAL A 277 9.44 5.38 32.93
N ILE A 278 10.04 6.56 32.74
CA ILE A 278 9.92 7.35 31.51
C ILE A 278 10.43 6.52 30.31
N ALA A 279 11.61 5.92 30.44
CA ALA A 279 12.23 5.15 29.37
C ALA A 279 11.40 3.90 28.99
N LEU A 280 10.93 3.13 29.99
CA LEU A 280 10.12 1.93 29.76
C LEU A 280 8.74 2.27 29.19
N PHE A 281 8.12 3.35 29.67
CA PHE A 281 6.84 3.80 29.13
C PHE A 281 6.96 4.24 27.68
N GLY A 282 7.98 5.05 27.36
CA GLY A 282 8.29 5.47 25.99
C GLY A 282 8.58 4.28 25.07
N CYS A 283 9.37 3.30 25.56
CA CYS A 283 9.65 2.06 24.83
C CYS A 283 8.36 1.25 24.59
N GLY A 284 7.52 1.09 25.61
CA GLY A 284 6.23 0.40 25.50
C GLY A 284 5.31 1.02 24.44
N LEU A 285 5.16 2.36 24.47
CA LEU A 285 4.38 3.10 23.50
C LEU A 285 4.98 3.03 22.09
N ALA A 286 6.31 3.08 21.94
CA ALA A 286 6.98 2.93 20.65
C ALA A 286 6.74 1.54 20.06
N LEU A 287 6.78 0.47 20.85
CA LEU A 287 6.46 -0.90 20.41
C LEU A 287 5.00 -1.04 19.95
N ILE A 288 4.07 -0.37 20.63
CA ILE A 288 2.67 -0.29 20.20
C ILE A 288 2.58 0.45 18.86
N ASN A 289 3.27 1.58 18.72
CA ASN A 289 3.26 2.37 17.48
C ASN A 289 3.78 1.58 16.28
N PHE A 290 4.89 0.85 16.41
CA PHE A 290 5.38 -0.05 15.35
C PHE A 290 4.34 -1.10 14.93
N SER A 291 3.53 -1.58 15.88
CA SER A 291 2.46 -2.55 15.58
C SER A 291 1.28 -1.89 14.85
N ILE A 292 0.97 -0.63 15.13
CA ILE A 292 -0.02 0.16 14.41
C ILE A 292 0.45 0.41 12.97
N ASP A 293 1.72 0.75 12.77
CA ASP A 293 2.30 0.97 11.44
C ASP A 293 2.23 -0.28 10.55
N GLU A 294 2.34 -1.50 11.11
CA GLU A 294 2.13 -2.75 10.40
C GLU A 294 0.67 -2.94 9.91
N ILE A 295 -0.31 -2.27 10.53
CA ILE A 295 -1.71 -2.27 10.08
C ILE A 295 -1.88 -1.29 8.93
N ILE A 296 -1.30 -0.10 9.05
CA ILE A 296 -1.36 0.96 8.03
C ILE A 296 -0.71 0.47 6.73
N ASN A 297 0.38 -0.30 6.84
CA ASN A 297 1.11 -0.83 5.69
C ASN A 297 1.23 -2.36 5.75
N PRO A 298 0.21 -3.10 5.25
CA PRO A 298 0.22 -4.57 5.25
C PRO A 298 1.42 -5.21 4.53
N LYS A 299 2.11 -4.44 3.66
CA LYS A 299 3.32 -4.91 2.97
C LYS A 299 4.49 -5.12 3.94
N LEU A 300 4.53 -4.42 5.07
CA LEU A 300 5.57 -4.62 6.09
C LEU A 300 5.45 -5.99 6.79
N ARG A 301 4.23 -6.53 6.91
CA ARG A 301 3.99 -7.88 7.48
C ARG A 301 4.62 -8.98 6.63
N VAL A 302 4.66 -8.78 5.33
CA VAL A 302 5.13 -9.79 4.38
C VAL A 302 6.64 -9.78 4.28
N ALA A 303 7.29 -8.62 4.44
CA ALA A 303 8.75 -8.48 4.39
C ALA A 303 9.46 -9.27 5.51
N GLY A 304 8.85 -9.39 6.71
CA GLY A 304 9.39 -10.14 7.84
C GLY A 304 9.30 -11.66 7.72
N ARG A 305 8.49 -12.19 6.82
CA ARG A 305 8.31 -13.63 6.56
C ARG A 305 8.92 -14.09 5.25
N ARG A 306 10.07 -13.57 4.86
CA ARG A 306 10.90 -14.21 3.82
C ARG A 306 11.39 -15.56 4.32
N ARG A 307 10.50 -16.53 4.48
CA ARG A 307 10.88 -17.94 4.31
C ARG A 307 11.39 -18.04 2.88
N ARG A 308 12.64 -18.50 2.72
CA ARG A 308 13.18 -18.92 1.43
C ARG A 308 12.08 -19.74 0.77
N ALA A 309 11.47 -19.20 -0.31
CA ALA A 309 10.43 -19.91 -1.03
C ALA A 309 11.02 -21.29 -1.39
N LYS A 310 10.34 -22.35 -1.01
CA LYS A 310 10.74 -23.69 -1.40
C LYS A 310 10.74 -23.68 -2.93
N ARG A 311 11.85 -24.08 -3.54
CA ARG A 311 11.93 -24.21 -5.00
C ARG A 311 10.71 -25.02 -5.44
N PRO A 312 9.92 -24.58 -6.44
CA PRO A 312 8.82 -25.39 -6.94
C PRO A 312 9.32 -26.77 -7.33
N GLU A 313 8.54 -27.80 -7.15
CA GLU A 313 8.88 -29.14 -7.62
C GLU A 313 8.95 -29.10 -9.14
N THR A 314 10.17 -29.14 -9.71
CA THR A 314 10.38 -29.13 -11.15
C THR A 314 9.96 -30.50 -11.69
N ARG A 315 8.87 -30.57 -12.43
CA ARG A 315 8.52 -31.74 -13.25
C ARG A 315 9.32 -31.68 -14.55
N ALA A 316 9.65 -32.84 -15.09
CA ALA A 316 10.34 -32.95 -16.38
C ALA A 316 9.46 -32.29 -17.47
N VAL A 317 10.05 -31.34 -18.21
CA VAL A 317 9.41 -30.70 -19.35
C VAL A 317 9.24 -31.73 -20.46
N ALA A 318 8.04 -31.86 -21.01
CA ALA A 318 7.80 -32.72 -22.18
C ALA A 318 8.60 -32.22 -23.40
N GLU A 319 9.03 -33.12 -24.30
CA GLU A 319 9.65 -32.73 -25.56
C GLU A 319 8.71 -31.80 -26.33
N VAL A 320 9.16 -30.58 -26.58
CA VAL A 320 8.36 -29.51 -27.20
C VAL A 320 8.83 -29.32 -28.63
N GLY A 321 7.90 -29.06 -29.56
CA GLY A 321 8.23 -28.81 -30.97
C GLY A 321 9.18 -27.61 -31.15
N ALA A 322 10.05 -27.64 -32.15
CA ALA A 322 11.07 -26.61 -32.40
C ALA A 322 10.51 -25.21 -32.69
N ASP A 323 9.23 -25.08 -32.97
CA ASP A 323 8.50 -23.83 -33.21
C ASP A 323 8.02 -23.14 -31.90
N VAL A 324 8.08 -23.81 -30.75
CA VAL A 324 7.65 -23.28 -29.46
C VAL A 324 8.70 -22.33 -28.90
N VAL A 325 8.27 -21.16 -28.42
CA VAL A 325 9.11 -20.16 -27.76
C VAL A 325 8.94 -20.14 -26.25
N LEU A 326 7.74 -20.46 -25.75
CA LEU A 326 7.45 -20.52 -24.31
C LEU A 326 6.56 -21.71 -24.02
N SER A 327 6.91 -22.49 -23.00
CA SER A 327 6.06 -23.53 -22.42
C SER A 327 5.78 -23.24 -20.95
N VAL A 328 4.56 -23.51 -20.55
CA VAL A 328 4.08 -23.49 -19.18
C VAL A 328 3.51 -24.86 -18.90
N ASP A 329 4.05 -25.57 -17.92
CA ASP A 329 3.68 -26.95 -17.63
C ASP A 329 3.21 -27.08 -16.20
N HIS A 330 1.96 -27.52 -16.01
CA HIS A 330 1.35 -27.84 -14.73
C HIS A 330 1.53 -26.74 -13.67
N LEU A 331 1.32 -25.46 -14.06
CA LEU A 331 1.56 -24.31 -13.21
C LEU A 331 0.45 -24.13 -12.17
N ASP A 332 0.84 -24.04 -10.91
CA ASP A 332 -0.04 -23.79 -9.78
C ASP A 332 0.33 -22.49 -9.05
N VAL A 333 -0.69 -21.65 -8.78
CA VAL A 333 -0.50 -20.41 -8.01
C VAL A 333 -1.56 -20.28 -6.93
N VAL A 334 -1.11 -20.11 -5.69
CA VAL A 334 -1.96 -20.01 -4.50
C VAL A 334 -1.72 -18.68 -3.79
N TYR A 335 -2.79 -17.95 -3.48
CA TYR A 335 -2.74 -16.81 -2.55
C TYR A 335 -2.85 -17.31 -1.12
N ARG A 336 -1.76 -17.23 -0.36
CA ARG A 336 -1.67 -17.65 1.05
C ARG A 336 -2.25 -16.59 1.98
N THR A 337 -3.54 -16.43 1.93
CA THR A 337 -4.33 -15.58 2.85
C THR A 337 -4.87 -16.41 4.01
N ALA A 338 -5.67 -15.79 4.92
CA ALA A 338 -6.37 -16.52 5.98
C ALA A 338 -7.28 -17.63 5.41
N ASN A 339 -7.91 -17.36 4.24
CA ASN A 339 -8.59 -18.36 3.42
C ASN A 339 -7.77 -18.47 2.12
N PRO A 340 -6.96 -19.53 1.94
CA PRO A 340 -6.14 -19.69 0.74
C PRO A 340 -7.01 -19.77 -0.52
N VAL A 341 -6.62 -19.03 -1.56
CA VAL A 341 -7.28 -19.05 -2.87
C VAL A 341 -6.35 -19.65 -3.89
N HIS A 342 -6.73 -20.75 -4.53
CA HIS A 342 -6.03 -21.37 -5.62
C HIS A 342 -6.42 -20.67 -6.93
N ALA A 343 -5.62 -19.72 -7.36
CA ALA A 343 -5.95 -18.80 -8.44
C ALA A 343 -5.52 -19.31 -9.84
N VAL A 344 -4.55 -20.20 -9.89
CA VAL A 344 -4.12 -20.93 -11.10
C VAL A 344 -3.94 -22.37 -10.69
N LYS A 345 -4.60 -23.29 -11.39
CA LYS A 345 -4.70 -24.71 -11.03
C LYS A 345 -4.29 -25.56 -12.24
N ASP A 346 -3.15 -26.22 -12.13
CA ASP A 346 -2.65 -27.18 -13.10
C ASP A 346 -2.68 -26.68 -14.56
N VAL A 347 -2.28 -25.40 -14.77
CA VAL A 347 -2.36 -24.76 -16.09
C VAL A 347 -1.16 -25.16 -16.94
N SER A 348 -1.45 -25.71 -18.14
CA SER A 348 -0.45 -25.98 -19.16
C SER A 348 -0.82 -25.28 -20.47
N LEU A 349 0.17 -24.59 -21.08
CA LEU A 349 0.04 -23.93 -22.38
C LEU A 349 1.38 -23.84 -23.09
N THR A 350 1.34 -23.70 -24.41
CA THR A 350 2.51 -23.46 -25.25
C THR A 350 2.29 -22.25 -26.13
N LEU A 351 3.33 -21.46 -26.36
CA LEU A 351 3.32 -20.32 -27.27
C LEU A 351 4.36 -20.56 -28.37
N ARG A 352 3.94 -20.43 -29.62
CA ARG A 352 4.82 -20.60 -30.78
C ARG A 352 5.46 -19.27 -31.17
N ARG A 353 6.56 -19.33 -31.93
CA ARG A 353 7.24 -18.13 -32.44
C ARG A 353 6.32 -17.35 -33.39
N GLY A 354 6.23 -16.02 -33.22
CA GLY A 354 5.37 -15.17 -34.03
C GLY A 354 3.86 -15.39 -33.84
N GLU A 355 3.45 -16.22 -32.87
CA GLU A 355 2.05 -16.51 -32.58
C GLU A 355 1.43 -15.46 -31.63
N ILE A 356 0.15 -15.17 -31.82
CA ILE A 356 -0.68 -14.51 -30.82
C ILE A 356 -1.57 -15.55 -30.13
N LEU A 357 -1.28 -15.82 -28.87
CA LEU A 357 -2.12 -16.63 -28.01
C LEU A 357 -3.08 -15.72 -27.22
N GLY A 358 -4.38 -15.82 -27.49
CA GLY A 358 -5.42 -15.15 -26.71
C GLY A 358 -5.67 -15.87 -25.40
N LEU A 359 -5.78 -15.14 -24.29
CA LEU A 359 -6.22 -15.68 -22.99
C LEU A 359 -7.51 -15.00 -22.58
N ALA A 360 -8.63 -15.73 -22.72
CA ALA A 360 -10.00 -15.26 -22.46
C ALA A 360 -10.54 -15.80 -21.12
N GLY A 361 -11.60 -15.18 -20.61
CA GLY A 361 -12.35 -15.62 -19.42
C GLY A 361 -12.91 -14.47 -18.61
N GLU A 362 -13.78 -14.76 -17.65
CA GLU A 362 -14.37 -13.76 -16.76
C GLU A 362 -13.35 -13.04 -15.89
N SER A 363 -13.75 -11.87 -15.35
CA SER A 363 -12.93 -11.15 -14.38
C SER A 363 -12.73 -11.99 -13.12
N GLY A 364 -11.46 -12.11 -12.66
CA GLY A 364 -11.13 -12.90 -11.46
C GLY A 364 -10.84 -14.37 -11.70
N CYS A 365 -10.96 -14.93 -12.93
CA CYS A 365 -10.66 -16.34 -13.21
C CYS A 365 -9.16 -16.73 -13.16
N GLY A 366 -8.23 -15.76 -12.95
CA GLY A 366 -6.80 -16.05 -12.76
C GLY A 366 -5.86 -15.60 -13.88
N LYS A 367 -6.33 -15.00 -14.99
CA LYS A 367 -5.52 -14.60 -16.17
C LYS A 367 -4.31 -13.73 -15.82
N THR A 368 -4.54 -12.62 -15.13
CA THR A 368 -3.45 -11.72 -14.67
C THR A 368 -2.50 -12.41 -13.70
N THR A 369 -3.02 -13.30 -12.85
CA THR A 369 -2.19 -14.10 -11.94
C THR A 369 -1.28 -15.04 -12.71
N LEU A 370 -1.78 -15.70 -13.76
CA LEU A 370 -1.00 -16.54 -14.66
C LEU A 370 0.10 -15.73 -15.36
N ALA A 371 -0.25 -14.58 -15.95
CA ALA A 371 0.73 -13.68 -16.59
C ALA A 371 1.84 -13.22 -15.64
N TYR A 372 1.47 -12.87 -14.39
CA TYR A 372 2.45 -12.47 -13.38
C TYR A 372 3.29 -13.65 -12.89
N ALA A 373 2.75 -14.87 -12.87
CA ALA A 373 3.52 -16.06 -12.52
C ALA A 373 4.53 -16.42 -13.61
N ILE A 374 4.16 -16.34 -14.88
CA ILE A 374 5.05 -16.55 -16.04
C ILE A 374 6.25 -15.61 -15.97
N ASN A 375 6.04 -14.33 -15.67
CA ASN A 375 7.13 -13.33 -15.55
C ASN A 375 7.69 -13.20 -14.12
N ARG A 376 7.29 -14.07 -13.18
CA ARG A 376 7.64 -14.00 -11.74
C ARG A 376 7.43 -12.63 -11.10
N LEU A 377 6.43 -11.87 -11.56
CA LEU A 377 6.03 -10.58 -11.00
C LEU A 377 5.05 -10.71 -9.84
N HIS A 378 4.57 -11.92 -9.57
CA HIS A 378 3.68 -12.19 -8.42
C HIS A 378 4.34 -11.73 -7.12
N ARG A 379 3.53 -11.15 -6.23
CA ARG A 379 3.97 -10.65 -4.92
C ARG A 379 3.23 -11.41 -3.83
N PRO A 380 3.86 -11.63 -2.68
CA PRO A 380 3.14 -12.15 -1.53
C PRO A 380 1.83 -11.37 -1.29
N PRO A 381 0.72 -12.07 -0.99
CA PRO A 381 0.62 -13.48 -0.57
C PRO A 381 0.52 -14.51 -1.70
N ALA A 382 0.69 -14.14 -2.99
CA ALA A 382 0.72 -15.08 -4.12
C ALA A 382 2.04 -15.86 -4.14
N GLU A 383 1.96 -17.16 -4.34
CA GLU A 383 3.09 -18.10 -4.35
C GLU A 383 2.89 -19.14 -5.46
N VAL A 384 3.91 -19.37 -6.28
CA VAL A 384 3.94 -20.49 -7.23
C VAL A 384 4.30 -21.73 -6.43
N THR A 385 3.39 -22.71 -6.43
CA THR A 385 3.52 -23.92 -5.62
C THR A 385 4.05 -25.12 -6.41
N ALA A 386 3.72 -25.20 -7.69
CA ALA A 386 4.19 -26.25 -8.59
C ALA A 386 4.26 -25.76 -10.05
N GLY A 387 4.88 -26.54 -10.92
CA GLY A 387 4.96 -26.36 -12.36
C GLY A 387 6.30 -25.83 -12.83
N ALA A 388 6.41 -25.64 -14.15
CA ALA A 388 7.57 -25.08 -14.84
C ALA A 388 7.14 -23.99 -15.84
N VAL A 389 8.04 -23.02 -16.07
CA VAL A 389 7.90 -22.00 -17.12
C VAL A 389 9.24 -21.93 -17.84
N VAL A 390 9.27 -22.37 -19.10
CA VAL A 390 10.50 -22.49 -19.87
C VAL A 390 10.41 -21.61 -21.11
N LEU A 391 11.37 -20.72 -21.27
CA LEU A 391 11.61 -20.00 -22.52
C LEU A 391 12.62 -20.76 -23.36
N HIS A 392 12.20 -21.22 -24.56
CA HIS A 392 13.02 -22.02 -25.46
C HIS A 392 13.92 -21.14 -26.32
N GLY A 393 15.22 -21.36 -26.24
CA GLY A 393 16.21 -20.63 -27.00
C GLY A 393 16.08 -20.93 -28.50
N ARG A 394 16.31 -19.93 -29.38
CA ARG A 394 16.38 -20.15 -30.83
C ARG A 394 17.74 -20.75 -31.22
N ASP A 395 18.80 -20.18 -30.65
CA ASP A 395 20.20 -20.54 -30.90
C ASP A 395 20.99 -20.67 -29.58
N GLY A 396 20.32 -20.93 -28.47
CA GLY A 396 20.89 -20.99 -27.13
C GLY A 396 20.13 -21.96 -26.22
N PRO A 397 20.57 -22.12 -24.97
CA PRO A 397 19.95 -23.03 -24.02
C PRO A 397 18.55 -22.54 -23.62
N ASP A 398 17.69 -23.49 -23.26
CA ASP A 398 16.40 -23.22 -22.64
C ASP A 398 16.56 -22.59 -21.26
N ILE A 399 15.67 -21.66 -20.93
CA ILE A 399 15.71 -20.90 -19.68
C ILE A 399 14.49 -21.27 -18.82
N ASP A 400 14.72 -21.97 -17.71
CA ASP A 400 13.68 -22.14 -16.68
C ASP A 400 13.51 -20.84 -15.89
N VAL A 401 12.44 -20.11 -16.19
CA VAL A 401 12.16 -18.80 -15.58
C VAL A 401 11.95 -18.89 -14.08
N LEU A 402 11.39 -20.01 -13.58
CA LEU A 402 11.16 -20.19 -12.15
C LEU A 402 12.44 -20.48 -11.38
N ALA A 403 13.47 -21.01 -12.04
CA ALA A 403 14.77 -21.34 -11.45
C ALA A 403 15.77 -20.18 -11.41
N LEU A 404 15.57 -19.12 -12.22
CA LEU A 404 16.49 -17.97 -12.31
C LEU A 404 16.77 -17.34 -10.95
N GLU A 405 17.99 -16.97 -10.68
CA GLU A 405 18.38 -16.15 -9.54
C GLU A 405 17.99 -14.67 -9.76
N HIS A 406 18.14 -13.83 -8.73
CA HIS A 406 17.64 -12.46 -8.76
C HIS A 406 18.25 -11.61 -9.88
N GLU A 407 19.56 -11.70 -10.08
CA GLU A 407 20.28 -10.96 -11.12
C GLU A 407 19.98 -11.50 -12.52
N GLU A 408 19.90 -12.82 -12.66
CA GLU A 408 19.52 -13.48 -13.92
C GLU A 408 18.07 -13.10 -14.31
N LEU A 409 17.14 -13.12 -13.36
CA LEU A 409 15.76 -12.72 -13.58
C LEU A 409 15.64 -11.24 -13.96
N ARG A 410 16.50 -10.38 -13.40
CA ARG A 410 16.57 -8.97 -13.76
C ARG A 410 17.05 -8.79 -15.20
N ALA A 411 18.09 -9.52 -15.61
CA ALA A 411 18.59 -9.51 -16.99
C ALA A 411 17.59 -10.10 -17.99
N PHE A 412 16.84 -11.14 -17.60
CA PHE A 412 15.83 -11.82 -18.41
C PHE A 412 14.63 -10.93 -18.72
N ARG A 413 14.09 -10.24 -17.72
CA ARG A 413 12.92 -9.36 -17.88
C ARG A 413 13.26 -8.21 -18.84
N TRP A 414 12.29 -7.82 -19.64
CA TRP A 414 12.39 -6.85 -20.73
C TRP A 414 13.26 -7.31 -21.90
N ASP A 415 14.39 -7.97 -21.68
CA ASP A 415 15.30 -8.42 -22.74
C ASP A 415 14.74 -9.63 -23.50
N ARG A 416 14.19 -10.61 -22.78
CA ARG A 416 13.64 -11.84 -23.38
C ARG A 416 12.11 -11.87 -23.34
N LEU A 417 11.54 -11.45 -22.23
CA LEU A 417 10.11 -11.42 -22.00
C LEU A 417 9.71 -10.06 -21.44
N SER A 418 8.92 -9.31 -22.22
CA SER A 418 8.38 -8.01 -21.82
C SER A 418 6.91 -8.10 -21.44
N MET A 419 6.39 -7.07 -20.74
CA MET A 419 5.00 -7.04 -20.29
C MET A 419 4.41 -5.64 -20.37
N VAL A 420 3.23 -5.55 -21.00
CA VAL A 420 2.34 -4.39 -20.94
C VAL A 420 1.26 -4.66 -19.90
N PHE A 421 1.22 -3.84 -18.84
CA PHE A 421 0.35 -4.06 -17.67
C PHE A 421 -1.06 -3.54 -17.91
N GLN A 422 -2.03 -4.14 -17.23
CA GLN A 422 -3.40 -3.62 -17.15
C GLN A 422 -3.39 -2.19 -16.62
N GLY A 423 -4.16 -1.29 -17.27
CA GLY A 423 -4.15 0.13 -16.91
C GLY A 423 -2.82 0.83 -17.24
N ALA A 424 -2.19 0.47 -18.33
CA ALA A 424 -0.91 1.02 -18.79
C ALA A 424 -0.85 2.55 -18.78
N MET A 425 -2.01 3.24 -18.88
CA MET A 425 -2.10 4.70 -18.76
C MET A 425 -1.61 5.23 -17.40
N ASN A 426 -1.64 4.40 -16.35
CA ASN A 426 -1.18 4.72 -14.99
C ASN A 426 0.18 4.09 -14.66
N ALA A 427 0.76 3.30 -15.58
CA ALA A 427 2.04 2.64 -15.37
C ALA A 427 3.24 3.57 -15.64
N LEU A 428 3.05 4.61 -16.44
CA LEU A 428 4.07 5.65 -16.65
C LEU A 428 4.19 6.54 -15.41
N ASN A 429 5.42 6.85 -15.01
CA ASN A 429 5.70 7.75 -13.90
C ASN A 429 5.35 9.21 -14.29
N PRO A 430 4.35 9.85 -13.64
CA PRO A 430 3.84 11.16 -14.06
C PRO A 430 4.84 12.32 -13.85
N VAL A 431 5.87 12.14 -13.02
CA VAL A 431 6.85 13.18 -12.68
C VAL A 431 8.15 13.08 -13.47
N THR A 432 8.23 12.15 -14.43
CA THR A 432 9.39 11.97 -15.32
C THR A 432 8.97 11.99 -16.78
N THR A 433 9.85 12.50 -17.66
CA THR A 433 9.56 12.57 -19.09
C THR A 433 9.56 11.19 -19.74
N VAL A 434 8.88 11.05 -20.89
CA VAL A 434 8.90 9.83 -21.70
C VAL A 434 10.33 9.41 -22.03
N ARG A 435 11.19 10.35 -22.40
CA ARG A 435 12.62 10.09 -22.68
C ARG A 435 13.33 9.44 -21.50
N SER A 436 13.11 9.97 -20.30
CA SER A 436 13.78 9.45 -19.09
C SER A 436 13.37 8.00 -18.84
N GLN A 437 12.09 7.67 -19.00
CA GLN A 437 11.57 6.34 -18.73
C GLN A 437 12.03 5.31 -19.78
N LEU A 438 12.02 5.67 -21.07
CA LEU A 438 12.56 4.81 -22.12
C LEU A 438 14.08 4.61 -21.97
N ALA A 439 14.82 5.70 -21.71
CA ALA A 439 16.26 5.64 -21.53
C ALA A 439 16.69 4.85 -20.29
N ASP A 440 15.87 4.77 -19.25
CA ASP A 440 16.12 4.00 -18.04
C ASP A 440 16.18 2.50 -18.32
N VAL A 441 15.28 1.98 -19.16
CA VAL A 441 15.30 0.59 -19.64
C VAL A 441 16.62 0.29 -20.36
N LEU A 442 17.02 1.15 -21.32
CA LEU A 442 18.28 0.99 -22.04
C LEU A 442 19.50 1.11 -21.13
N THR A 443 19.47 2.01 -20.14
CA THR A 443 20.56 2.18 -19.19
C THR A 443 20.74 0.96 -18.31
N THR A 444 19.63 0.32 -17.94
CA THR A 444 19.62 -0.87 -17.09
C THR A 444 20.13 -2.12 -17.81
N HIS A 445 19.71 -2.33 -19.06
CA HIS A 445 19.98 -3.57 -19.82
C HIS A 445 21.12 -3.43 -20.84
N ARG A 446 21.48 -2.22 -21.25
CA ARG A 446 22.56 -1.91 -22.21
C ARG A 446 23.39 -0.74 -21.68
N PRO A 447 24.07 -0.91 -20.51
CA PRO A 447 24.83 0.17 -19.87
C PRO A 447 25.94 0.72 -20.75
N GLU A 448 26.50 -0.11 -21.62
CA GLU A 448 27.55 0.23 -22.60
C GLU A 448 27.08 1.13 -23.75
N MET A 449 25.76 1.20 -24.02
CA MET A 449 25.21 1.97 -25.13
C MET A 449 25.41 3.49 -24.90
N PRO A 450 26.06 4.23 -25.85
CA PRO A 450 26.24 5.67 -25.73
C PRO A 450 24.91 6.45 -25.66
N LYS A 451 24.89 7.58 -24.97
CA LYS A 451 23.69 8.44 -24.80
C LYS A 451 23.04 8.83 -26.14
N ALA A 452 23.83 9.08 -27.17
CA ALA A 452 23.33 9.43 -28.51
C ALA A 452 22.57 8.26 -29.15
N GLN A 453 23.11 7.04 -29.04
CA GLN A 453 22.44 5.83 -29.55
C GLN A 453 21.17 5.50 -28.76
N ARG A 454 21.17 5.65 -27.43
CA ARG A 454 19.96 5.49 -26.61
C ARG A 454 18.86 6.45 -27.05
N LYS A 455 19.22 7.73 -27.32
CA LYS A 455 18.26 8.71 -27.81
C LYS A 455 17.69 8.30 -29.17
N ALA A 456 18.54 7.87 -30.12
CA ALA A 456 18.14 7.42 -31.45
C ALA A 456 17.19 6.20 -31.37
N LYS A 457 17.51 5.20 -30.51
CA LYS A 457 16.64 4.02 -30.29
C LYS A 457 15.29 4.42 -29.67
N CYS A 458 15.27 5.37 -28.73
CA CYS A 458 14.02 5.89 -28.18
C CYS A 458 13.16 6.60 -29.24
N GLU A 459 13.78 7.36 -30.15
CA GLU A 459 13.07 8.00 -31.28
C GLU A 459 12.54 6.98 -32.28
N GLU A 460 13.33 5.95 -32.56
CA GLU A 460 12.97 4.84 -33.47
C GLU A 460 11.72 4.12 -32.96
N VAL A 461 11.72 3.63 -31.70
CA VAL A 461 10.58 2.87 -31.17
C VAL A 461 9.32 3.73 -31.05
N LEU A 462 9.43 5.04 -30.79
CA LEU A 462 8.25 5.92 -30.82
C LEU A 462 7.66 6.05 -32.23
N ARG A 463 8.51 6.16 -33.29
CA ARG A 463 8.03 6.15 -34.65
C ARG A 463 7.34 4.83 -34.99
N LEU A 464 7.93 3.70 -34.60
CA LEU A 464 7.37 2.36 -34.82
C LEU A 464 5.95 2.21 -34.28
N VAL A 465 5.62 2.83 -33.15
CA VAL A 465 4.26 2.79 -32.55
C VAL A 465 3.39 3.99 -32.97
N GLY A 466 3.82 4.79 -33.94
CA GLY A 466 3.06 5.94 -34.43
C GLY A 466 2.94 7.11 -33.46
N VAL A 467 3.97 7.34 -32.62
CA VAL A 467 4.09 8.50 -31.75
C VAL A 467 5.21 9.41 -32.25
N ASP A 468 4.92 10.71 -32.37
CA ASP A 468 5.92 11.71 -32.78
C ASP A 468 7.11 11.72 -31.80
N PRO A 469 8.37 11.53 -32.27
CA PRO A 469 9.56 11.62 -31.45
C PRO A 469 9.73 12.96 -30.70
N GLY A 470 9.14 14.04 -31.19
CA GLY A 470 9.08 15.33 -30.48
C GLY A 470 8.45 15.22 -29.07
N ARG A 471 7.62 14.20 -28.86
CA ARG A 471 6.98 13.92 -27.56
C ARG A 471 7.91 13.26 -26.53
N LEU A 472 9.15 12.94 -26.87
CA LEU A 472 10.14 12.43 -25.89
C LEU A 472 10.34 13.37 -24.69
N GLY A 473 10.23 14.68 -24.88
CA GLY A 473 10.33 15.68 -23.82
C GLY A 473 9.07 15.83 -22.96
N SER A 474 7.94 15.28 -23.42
CA SER A 474 6.65 15.40 -22.74
C SER A 474 6.56 14.52 -21.49
N TYR A 475 5.73 14.97 -20.55
CA TYR A 475 5.31 14.17 -19.39
C TYR A 475 4.08 13.31 -19.74
N PRO A 476 3.83 12.21 -19.04
CA PRO A 476 2.67 11.35 -19.30
C PRO A 476 1.31 12.07 -19.29
N HIS A 477 1.15 13.07 -18.43
CA HIS A 477 -0.09 13.83 -18.35
C HIS A 477 -0.35 14.77 -19.56
N GLU A 478 0.67 15.06 -20.36
CA GLU A 478 0.58 15.86 -21.59
C GLU A 478 0.21 15.00 -22.82
N LEU A 479 0.10 13.66 -22.64
CA LEU A 479 -0.23 12.71 -23.69
C LEU A 479 -1.69 12.25 -23.57
N SER A 480 -2.35 12.01 -24.73
CA SER A 480 -3.67 11.35 -24.73
C SER A 480 -3.57 9.90 -24.23
N GLY A 481 -4.71 9.29 -23.87
CA GLY A 481 -4.76 7.91 -23.41
C GLY A 481 -4.14 6.93 -24.42
N GLY A 482 -4.50 7.04 -25.71
CA GLY A 482 -3.93 6.21 -26.77
C GLY A 482 -2.44 6.44 -27.00
N MET A 483 -1.95 7.69 -26.84
CA MET A 483 -0.51 7.96 -26.93
C MET A 483 0.25 7.33 -25.74
N ARG A 484 -0.28 7.41 -24.52
CA ARG A 484 0.34 6.75 -23.35
C ARG A 484 0.42 5.24 -23.55
N GLN A 485 -0.64 4.64 -24.10
CA GLN A 485 -0.66 3.21 -24.41
C GLN A 485 0.41 2.84 -25.43
N ARG A 486 0.54 3.61 -26.53
CA ARG A 486 1.57 3.41 -27.56
C ARG A 486 2.98 3.58 -26.99
N VAL A 487 3.20 4.52 -26.08
CA VAL A 487 4.49 4.69 -25.38
C VAL A 487 4.81 3.46 -24.50
N MET A 488 3.81 2.85 -23.84
CA MET A 488 4.01 1.61 -23.09
C MET A 488 4.38 0.43 -23.98
N ILE A 489 3.75 0.32 -25.15
CA ILE A 489 4.10 -0.69 -26.15
C ILE A 489 5.52 -0.44 -26.69
N ALA A 490 5.87 0.81 -27.00
CA ALA A 490 7.23 1.19 -27.39
C ALA A 490 8.26 0.79 -26.33
N MET A 491 7.95 1.03 -25.05
CA MET A 491 8.82 0.61 -23.95
C MET A 491 8.99 -0.91 -23.88
N ALA A 492 7.93 -1.67 -24.13
CA ALA A 492 7.98 -3.13 -24.14
C ALA A 492 8.77 -3.70 -25.33
N LEU A 493 8.83 -2.98 -26.46
CA LEU A 493 9.59 -3.35 -27.67
C LEU A 493 11.06 -2.90 -27.64
N LEU A 494 11.46 -2.06 -26.70
CA LEU A 494 12.74 -1.34 -26.73
C LEU A 494 13.98 -2.24 -26.82
N LEU A 495 13.89 -3.47 -26.28
CA LEU A 495 14.97 -4.46 -26.25
C LEU A 495 14.72 -5.66 -27.19
N ASP A 496 13.77 -5.56 -28.11
CA ASP A 496 13.41 -6.59 -29.09
C ASP A 496 13.13 -7.96 -28.44
N PRO A 497 12.13 -8.06 -27.51
CA PRO A 497 11.85 -9.26 -26.75
C PRO A 497 11.34 -10.41 -27.64
N GLN A 498 11.59 -11.67 -27.23
CA GLN A 498 11.06 -12.85 -27.93
C GLN A 498 9.57 -13.06 -27.62
N VAL A 499 9.14 -12.71 -26.42
CA VAL A 499 7.76 -12.86 -25.94
C VAL A 499 7.28 -11.57 -25.31
N MET A 500 6.07 -11.16 -25.66
CA MET A 500 5.38 -10.03 -25.06
C MET A 500 4.07 -10.46 -24.43
N ILE A 501 3.88 -10.21 -23.14
CA ILE A 501 2.59 -10.39 -22.46
C ILE A 501 1.86 -9.06 -22.41
N MET A 502 0.62 -9.03 -22.89
CA MET A 502 -0.23 -7.84 -22.86
C MET A 502 -1.47 -8.12 -22.03
N ASP A 503 -1.57 -7.49 -20.87
CA ASP A 503 -2.70 -7.65 -19.95
C ASP A 503 -3.69 -6.50 -20.13
N GLU A 504 -4.80 -6.78 -20.81
CA GLU A 504 -5.86 -5.82 -21.17
C GLU A 504 -5.32 -4.50 -21.77
N PRO A 505 -4.52 -4.55 -22.84
CA PRO A 505 -3.78 -3.39 -23.34
C PRO A 505 -4.67 -2.27 -23.88
N THR A 506 -5.95 -2.52 -24.13
CA THR A 506 -6.88 -1.56 -24.75
C THR A 506 -8.03 -1.14 -23.82
N THR A 507 -8.02 -1.57 -22.58
CA THR A 507 -9.03 -1.20 -21.58
C THR A 507 -9.07 0.31 -21.35
N ALA A 508 -10.29 0.87 -21.30
CA ALA A 508 -10.57 2.31 -21.16
C ALA A 508 -10.16 3.19 -22.37
N LEU A 509 -10.02 2.60 -23.55
CA LEU A 509 -9.87 3.32 -24.81
C LEU A 509 -11.16 3.21 -25.63
N ASP A 510 -11.40 4.20 -26.50
CA ASP A 510 -12.49 4.13 -27.46
C ASP A 510 -12.20 3.06 -28.54
N VAL A 511 -13.25 2.53 -29.17
CA VAL A 511 -13.18 1.42 -30.13
C VAL A 511 -12.26 1.72 -31.32
N VAL A 512 -12.19 2.97 -31.79
CA VAL A 512 -11.37 3.37 -32.93
C VAL A 512 -9.89 3.30 -32.56
N VAL A 513 -9.52 3.86 -31.39
CA VAL A 513 -8.14 3.81 -30.88
C VAL A 513 -7.73 2.38 -30.56
N GLN A 514 -8.63 1.59 -29.96
CA GLN A 514 -8.41 0.17 -29.69
C GLN A 514 -8.04 -0.60 -30.96
N ARG A 515 -8.85 -0.50 -32.02
CA ARG A 515 -8.57 -1.15 -33.30
C ARG A 515 -7.25 -0.66 -33.93
N GLY A 516 -6.96 0.63 -33.80
CA GLY A 516 -5.70 1.20 -34.31
C GLY A 516 -4.47 0.62 -33.60
N ILE A 517 -4.54 0.42 -32.27
CA ILE A 517 -3.45 -0.19 -31.49
C ILE A 517 -3.28 -1.67 -31.84
N LEU A 518 -4.37 -2.41 -32.00
CA LEU A 518 -4.30 -3.83 -32.34
C LEU A 518 -3.74 -4.07 -33.75
N LYS A 519 -4.13 -3.28 -34.75
CA LYS A 519 -3.51 -3.30 -36.09
C LYS A 519 -2.01 -3.04 -36.01
N GLU A 520 -1.60 -2.11 -35.16
CA GLU A 520 -0.18 -1.81 -34.94
C GLU A 520 0.58 -2.98 -34.30
N ILE A 521 -0.02 -3.64 -33.30
CA ILE A 521 0.55 -4.85 -32.68
C ILE A 521 0.72 -5.97 -33.71
N LEU A 522 -0.29 -6.22 -34.56
CA LEU A 522 -0.21 -7.21 -35.62
C LEU A 522 0.94 -6.89 -36.60
N ARG A 523 1.03 -5.64 -37.10
CA ARG A 523 2.10 -5.18 -37.97
C ARG A 523 3.48 -5.37 -37.36
N LEU A 524 3.66 -4.95 -36.11
CA LEU A 524 4.92 -5.07 -35.37
C LEU A 524 5.31 -6.53 -35.12
N ARG A 525 4.34 -7.41 -34.78
CA ARG A 525 4.59 -8.84 -34.66
C ARG A 525 5.09 -9.44 -35.97
N ASP A 526 4.46 -9.11 -37.10
CA ASP A 526 4.84 -9.63 -38.41
C ASP A 526 6.22 -9.12 -38.86
N GLU A 527 6.55 -7.88 -38.51
CA GLU A 527 7.84 -7.25 -38.83
C GLU A 527 9.00 -7.77 -37.96
N PHE A 528 8.77 -7.95 -36.65
CA PHE A 528 9.82 -8.32 -35.69
C PHE A 528 9.79 -9.79 -35.25
N GLY A 529 8.73 -10.53 -35.53
CA GLY A 529 8.62 -11.97 -35.25
C GLY A 529 8.51 -12.37 -33.78
N PHE A 530 8.17 -11.45 -32.88
CA PHE A 530 7.93 -11.78 -31.47
C PHE A 530 6.59 -12.49 -31.29
N ALA A 531 6.47 -13.31 -30.24
CA ALA A 531 5.23 -13.96 -29.87
C ALA A 531 4.48 -13.15 -28.80
N VAL A 532 3.15 -13.25 -28.78
CA VAL A 532 2.29 -12.46 -27.88
C VAL A 532 1.35 -13.35 -27.08
N ILE A 533 1.28 -13.14 -25.76
CA ILE A 533 0.15 -13.58 -24.95
C ILE A 533 -0.75 -12.37 -24.72
N LEU A 534 -1.93 -12.36 -25.33
CA LEU A 534 -2.89 -11.28 -25.23
C LEU A 534 -4.04 -11.66 -24.31
N ILE A 535 -4.13 -10.98 -23.17
CA ILE A 535 -5.16 -11.17 -22.17
C ILE A 535 -6.23 -10.11 -22.38
N THR A 536 -7.47 -10.54 -22.54
CA THR A 536 -8.64 -9.65 -22.58
C THR A 536 -9.91 -10.40 -22.14
N HIS A 537 -10.91 -9.65 -21.74
CA HIS A 537 -12.27 -10.17 -21.53
C HIS A 537 -13.13 -10.10 -22.81
N ASP A 538 -12.62 -9.46 -23.87
CA ASP A 538 -13.29 -9.32 -25.16
C ASP A 538 -12.93 -10.52 -26.08
N LEU A 539 -13.74 -11.60 -26.00
CA LEU A 539 -13.52 -12.80 -26.82
C LEU A 539 -13.70 -12.55 -28.31
N PRO A 540 -14.69 -11.78 -28.81
CA PRO A 540 -14.77 -11.37 -30.21
C PRO A 540 -13.49 -10.76 -30.75
N LEU A 541 -12.86 -9.89 -29.97
CA LEU A 541 -11.59 -9.29 -30.33
C LEU A 541 -10.48 -10.33 -30.50
N LEU A 542 -10.39 -11.31 -29.58
CA LEU A 542 -9.41 -12.39 -29.70
C LEU A 542 -9.65 -13.25 -30.92
N LEU A 543 -10.91 -13.52 -31.25
CA LEU A 543 -11.25 -14.27 -32.46
C LEU A 543 -10.81 -13.56 -33.75
N GLU A 544 -10.72 -12.22 -33.74
CA GLU A 544 -10.24 -11.45 -34.89
C GLU A 544 -8.71 -11.51 -35.09
N ILE A 545 -7.94 -11.59 -33.96
CA ILE A 545 -6.49 -11.34 -34.01
C ILE A 545 -5.61 -12.48 -33.52
N ALA A 546 -6.15 -13.39 -32.67
CA ALA A 546 -5.38 -14.48 -32.12
C ALA A 546 -5.30 -15.69 -33.07
N ASP A 547 -4.18 -16.39 -33.04
CA ASP A 547 -3.98 -17.65 -33.77
C ASP A 547 -4.62 -18.81 -33.01
N ARG A 548 -4.38 -18.87 -31.69
CA ARG A 548 -5.02 -19.81 -30.77
C ARG A 548 -5.56 -19.05 -29.56
N ILE A 549 -6.58 -19.63 -28.93
CA ILE A 549 -7.20 -19.05 -27.74
C ILE A 549 -7.24 -20.10 -26.63
N ALA A 550 -6.86 -19.71 -25.43
CA ALA A 550 -7.09 -20.43 -24.19
C ALA A 550 -8.21 -19.74 -23.40
N VAL A 551 -9.26 -20.47 -23.06
CA VAL A 551 -10.37 -19.98 -22.24
C VAL A 551 -10.16 -20.46 -20.80
N MET A 552 -10.07 -19.50 -19.88
CA MET A 552 -9.81 -19.76 -18.47
C MET A 552 -11.07 -19.56 -17.63
N LYS A 553 -11.36 -20.52 -16.74
CA LYS A 553 -12.45 -20.48 -15.77
C LYS A 553 -11.99 -21.04 -14.43
N ASP A 554 -12.30 -20.36 -13.33
CA ASP A 554 -12.03 -20.79 -11.94
C ASP A 554 -10.58 -21.27 -11.67
N GLY A 555 -9.62 -20.68 -12.39
CA GLY A 555 -8.19 -20.99 -12.27
C GLY A 555 -7.68 -22.05 -13.23
N GLU A 556 -8.52 -22.66 -14.07
CA GLU A 556 -8.19 -23.75 -15.00
C GLU A 556 -8.37 -23.32 -16.45
N ILE A 557 -7.60 -23.88 -17.39
CA ILE A 557 -7.88 -23.75 -18.83
C ILE A 557 -8.93 -24.80 -19.19
N VAL A 558 -10.14 -24.36 -19.54
CA VAL A 558 -11.28 -25.25 -19.86
C VAL A 558 -11.36 -25.57 -21.35
N GLU A 559 -10.80 -24.73 -22.21
CA GLU A 559 -10.70 -24.96 -23.65
C GLU A 559 -9.44 -24.29 -24.21
N TYR A 560 -8.74 -24.97 -25.14
CA TYR A 560 -7.53 -24.50 -25.78
C TYR A 560 -7.50 -24.98 -27.23
N ALA A 561 -7.74 -24.08 -28.17
CA ALA A 561 -7.91 -24.43 -29.58
C ALA A 561 -7.47 -23.28 -30.51
N ALA A 562 -7.36 -23.57 -31.83
CA ALA A 562 -7.25 -22.53 -32.83
C ALA A 562 -8.48 -21.61 -32.79
N ALA A 563 -8.28 -20.31 -33.00
CA ALA A 563 -9.34 -19.30 -32.93
C ALA A 563 -10.52 -19.64 -33.86
N GLU A 564 -10.26 -20.09 -35.08
CA GLU A 564 -11.29 -20.51 -36.05
C GLU A 564 -12.10 -21.73 -35.55
N GLN A 565 -11.42 -22.72 -34.96
CA GLN A 565 -12.10 -23.90 -34.40
C GLN A 565 -12.98 -23.51 -33.24
N MET A 566 -12.47 -22.66 -32.33
CA MET A 566 -13.22 -22.18 -31.16
C MET A 566 -14.45 -21.37 -31.57
N TYR A 567 -14.36 -20.62 -32.65
CA TYR A 567 -15.49 -19.88 -33.21
C TYR A 567 -16.55 -20.78 -33.83
N ARG A 568 -16.14 -21.76 -34.67
CA ARG A 568 -17.07 -22.62 -35.42
C ARG A 568 -17.69 -23.73 -34.58
N ALA A 569 -16.90 -24.32 -33.68
CA ALA A 569 -17.29 -25.51 -32.93
C ALA A 569 -16.66 -25.50 -31.52
N PRO A 570 -17.09 -24.57 -30.64
CA PRO A 570 -16.63 -24.56 -29.25
C PRO A 570 -17.01 -25.85 -28.54
N SER A 571 -16.03 -26.50 -27.93
CA SER A 571 -16.21 -27.81 -27.30
C SER A 571 -16.79 -27.67 -25.88
N HIS A 572 -16.34 -26.67 -25.12
CA HIS A 572 -16.75 -26.50 -23.74
C HIS A 572 -18.03 -25.63 -23.59
N PRO A 573 -19.00 -26.03 -22.74
CA PRO A 573 -20.25 -25.28 -22.54
C PRO A 573 -20.03 -23.82 -22.13
N TYR A 574 -19.05 -23.55 -21.26
CA TYR A 574 -18.72 -22.21 -20.82
C TYR A 574 -18.25 -21.31 -21.99
N THR A 575 -17.45 -21.85 -22.92
CA THR A 575 -17.01 -21.11 -24.11
C THR A 575 -18.21 -20.74 -24.99
N ARG A 576 -19.19 -21.65 -25.15
CA ARG A 576 -20.44 -21.35 -25.89
C ARG A 576 -21.20 -20.21 -25.24
N THR A 577 -21.43 -20.29 -23.92
CA THR A 577 -22.10 -19.23 -23.17
C THR A 577 -21.36 -17.90 -23.29
N LEU A 578 -20.04 -17.93 -23.24
CA LEU A 578 -19.22 -16.73 -23.39
C LEU A 578 -19.37 -16.11 -24.79
N LEU A 579 -19.38 -16.94 -25.85
CA LEU A 579 -19.61 -16.50 -27.23
C LEU A 579 -21.03 -15.98 -27.47
N GLU A 580 -22.04 -16.62 -26.87
CA GLU A 580 -23.44 -16.21 -26.97
C GLU A 580 -23.74 -14.89 -26.24
N SER A 581 -22.93 -14.55 -25.25
CA SER A 581 -23.07 -13.30 -24.46
C SER A 581 -22.72 -12.04 -25.26
N PHE A 582 -22.06 -12.18 -26.42
CA PHE A 582 -21.68 -11.04 -27.24
C PHE A 582 -22.63 -10.90 -28.46
N PRO A 583 -23.44 -9.84 -28.52
CA PRO A 583 -24.29 -9.58 -29.66
C PRO A 583 -23.44 -9.24 -30.90
N SER A 584 -23.69 -9.90 -32.03
CA SER A 584 -23.08 -9.52 -33.31
C SER A 584 -23.68 -8.20 -33.77
N LEU A 585 -22.84 -7.15 -33.93
CA LEU A 585 -23.29 -5.84 -34.39
C LEU A 585 -23.67 -5.81 -35.89
N THR A 586 -23.30 -6.83 -36.68
CA THR A 586 -23.44 -6.83 -38.15
C THR A 586 -24.35 -7.93 -38.70
N GLY A 587 -24.91 -8.81 -37.89
CA GLY A 587 -25.78 -9.92 -38.35
C GLY A 587 -25.05 -10.99 -39.18
N GLU A 588 -23.89 -10.73 -39.75
CA GLU A 588 -23.02 -11.69 -40.42
C GLU A 588 -21.87 -12.06 -39.48
N ARG A 589 -21.84 -13.31 -39.02
CA ARG A 589 -20.73 -13.87 -38.28
C ARG A 589 -19.57 -14.09 -39.26
N GLY A 590 -18.49 -13.28 -39.17
CA GLY A 590 -17.26 -13.69 -39.83
C GLY A 590 -16.52 -12.69 -40.74
N ALA A 591 -16.72 -11.38 -40.60
CA ALA A 591 -15.80 -10.41 -41.23
C ALA A 591 -14.59 -10.19 -40.30
N PHE A 592 -13.56 -11.03 -40.40
CA PHE A 592 -12.35 -10.94 -39.60
C PHE A 592 -11.41 -9.84 -40.13
N LEU A 593 -10.72 -9.11 -39.26
CA LEU A 593 -9.62 -8.20 -39.63
C LEU A 593 -8.53 -8.91 -40.45
N ARG A 594 -8.36 -10.22 -40.25
CA ARG A 594 -7.42 -11.08 -40.97
C ARG A 594 -7.78 -11.23 -42.43
N ASP A 595 -9.06 -11.33 -42.78
CA ASP A 595 -9.52 -11.43 -44.18
C ASP A 595 -9.39 -10.11 -44.92
N GLN A 596 -9.54 -8.98 -44.24
CA GLN A 596 -9.30 -7.65 -44.79
C GLN A 596 -7.81 -7.39 -45.08
N ALA A 597 -6.92 -7.83 -44.18
CA ALA A 597 -5.47 -7.69 -44.40
C ALA A 597 -4.97 -8.55 -45.57
N LEU A 598 -5.55 -9.75 -45.79
CA LEU A 598 -5.26 -10.61 -46.92
C LEU A 598 -5.86 -10.07 -48.23
N ALA A 599 -7.00 -9.39 -48.18
CA ALA A 599 -7.62 -8.76 -49.34
C ALA A 599 -6.88 -7.47 -49.78
N GLU A 600 -6.33 -6.69 -48.87
CA GLU A 600 -5.54 -5.49 -49.15
C GLU A 600 -4.09 -5.81 -49.57
N GLY A 601 -3.53 -6.96 -49.13
CA GLY A 601 -2.19 -7.45 -49.52
C GLY A 601 -2.11 -8.16 -50.90
N GLY A 602 -3.23 -8.41 -51.52
CA GLY A 602 -3.32 -9.10 -52.83
C GLY A 602 -3.25 -8.20 -54.08
N VAL A 603 -2.96 -6.91 -53.89
CA VAL A 603 -2.73 -5.97 -55.01
C VAL A 603 -1.34 -5.35 -54.86
N ARG A 604 -0.32 -6.15 -55.21
CA ARG A 604 0.95 -5.73 -55.85
C ARG A 604 1.66 -6.92 -56.44
#